data_a617eac475510c1c5452361efebdeb71
#
_entry.id   a617eac475510c1c5452361efebdeb71
#
_cell.length_a   1.000
_cell.length_b   1.000
_cell.length_c   1.000
_cell.angle_alpha   90.00
_cell.angle_beta   90.00
_cell.angle_gamma   90.00
#
_symmetry.space_group_name_H-M   'P 1'
#
loop_
_entity.id
_entity.type
_entity.pdbx_description
1 polymer ?
#
loop_
_entity_poly.entity_id
_entity_poly.type
_entity_poly.pdbx_seq_one_letter_code
_entity_poly.pdbx_strand_id
1 'polypeptide(L)'
;MISTVHGLRLEDGRKVVVKARPDDGRAESCVAAQAELAARGFPCARPLTPVVPVGSLAVHAEEYRPGGHVISGDSPEIATRYAEVFALLMAALAEISVRPPLPNPRWLRWDHADPGLWPAIDFLDERDQSAVPEEVAKTADRARRRLLAADLPNVLGHGDFEAQNLRWDAQEGWTVHDWDSLAWQPEAALAGAASGTFPSTTPPTLAPIDSSAAFLASYQDFRGRRFSLAEQEVAWAASLWPASHHARWEALHGGRPLCGDALREQAAERLRLANA
;
A
#
# COMPACT_ATOMS: atom_id res chain seq x y z
N MET A 1 8.64 -4.55 13.04
CA MET A 1 9.44 -3.30 13.10
C MET A 1 9.29 -2.63 11.76
N ILE A 2 8.93 -1.36 11.77
CA ILE A 2 8.79 -0.51 10.59
C ILE A 2 10.18 0.03 10.26
N SER A 3 10.40 0.49 9.03
CA SER A 3 11.66 1.12 8.61
C SER A 3 12.04 2.30 9.53
N THR A 4 13.30 2.42 9.86
CA THR A 4 13.85 3.60 10.51
C THR A 4 14.43 4.52 9.43
N VAL A 5 14.03 5.79 9.45
CA VAL A 5 14.39 6.78 8.43
C VAL A 5 15.19 7.90 9.07
N HIS A 6 16.40 8.16 8.57
CA HIS A 6 17.29 9.21 9.07
C HIS A 6 17.68 10.18 7.94
N GLY A 7 17.41 11.46 8.15
CA GLY A 7 17.97 12.51 7.31
C GLY A 7 19.41 12.83 7.73
N LEU A 8 20.35 12.79 6.78
CA LEU A 8 21.75 13.13 7.02
C LEU A 8 22.17 14.31 6.15
N ARG A 9 23.09 15.12 6.69
CA ARG A 9 23.86 16.10 5.91
C ARG A 9 25.29 15.59 5.78
N LEU A 10 25.74 15.41 4.55
CA LEU A 10 27.10 14.99 4.24
C LEU A 10 28.08 16.16 4.40
N GLU A 11 29.38 15.88 4.45
CA GLU A 11 30.44 16.89 4.55
C GLU A 11 30.46 17.87 3.38
N ASP A 12 30.05 17.39 2.18
CA ASP A 12 29.92 18.22 0.97
C ASP A 12 28.65 19.09 0.94
N GLY A 13 27.83 19.05 2.01
CA GLY A 13 26.60 19.79 2.18
C GLY A 13 25.34 19.13 1.59
N ARG A 14 25.48 18.05 0.82
CA ARG A 14 24.32 17.30 0.31
C ARG A 14 23.50 16.70 1.47
N LYS A 15 22.18 16.68 1.28
CA LYS A 15 21.26 16.00 2.18
C LYS A 15 20.84 14.67 1.56
N VAL A 16 20.82 13.64 2.37
CA VAL A 16 20.40 12.30 1.96
C VAL A 16 19.46 11.70 3.02
N VAL A 17 18.71 10.71 2.63
CA VAL A 17 17.89 9.89 3.54
C VAL A 17 18.52 8.52 3.60
N VAL A 18 18.74 8.01 4.81
CA VAL A 18 19.16 6.64 5.06
C VAL A 18 17.97 5.86 5.63
N LYS A 19 17.61 4.78 4.98
CA LYS A 19 16.57 3.85 5.41
C LYS A 19 17.22 2.56 5.92
N ALA A 20 16.80 2.14 7.10
CA ALA A 20 17.21 0.86 7.71
C ALA A 20 15.96 0.09 8.11
N ARG A 21 15.87 -1.17 7.71
CA ARG A 21 14.74 -2.06 7.97
C ARG A 21 15.20 -3.47 8.23
N PRO A 22 14.44 -4.32 8.94
CA PRO A 22 14.75 -5.74 9.02
C PRO A 22 14.90 -6.32 7.62
N ASP A 23 15.94 -7.12 7.41
CA ASP A 23 16.15 -7.79 6.13
C ASP A 23 15.17 -8.96 5.99
N ASP A 24 14.17 -8.79 5.15
CA ASP A 24 13.18 -9.80 4.80
C ASP A 24 13.35 -10.35 3.37
N GLY A 25 14.52 -10.09 2.76
CA GLY A 25 14.88 -10.50 1.41
C GLY A 25 14.26 -9.66 0.29
N ARG A 26 13.57 -8.55 0.62
CA ARG A 26 12.85 -7.68 -0.35
C ARG A 26 13.62 -6.42 -0.73
N ALA A 27 14.52 -5.99 0.16
CA ALA A 27 15.16 -4.68 0.08
C ALA A 27 15.84 -4.43 -1.27
N GLU A 28 16.63 -5.39 -1.76
CA GLU A 28 17.33 -5.25 -3.04
C GLU A 28 16.39 -5.07 -4.21
N SER A 29 15.30 -5.87 -4.28
CA SER A 29 14.32 -5.77 -5.37
C SER A 29 13.56 -4.44 -5.32
N CYS A 30 13.18 -3.97 -4.14
CA CYS A 30 12.52 -2.67 -3.97
C CYS A 30 13.42 -1.51 -4.41
N VAL A 31 14.69 -1.51 -3.97
CA VAL A 31 15.66 -0.47 -4.32
C VAL A 31 16.01 -0.52 -5.81
N ALA A 32 16.13 -1.71 -6.40
CA ALA A 32 16.39 -1.86 -7.82
C ALA A 32 15.24 -1.32 -8.68
N ALA A 33 13.99 -1.62 -8.32
CA ALA A 33 12.81 -1.09 -9.02
C ALA A 33 12.72 0.42 -8.91
N GLN A 34 12.92 0.98 -7.70
CA GLN A 34 12.95 2.42 -7.47
C GLN A 34 14.06 3.11 -8.29
N ALA A 35 15.25 2.51 -8.36
CA ALA A 35 16.38 3.06 -9.13
C ALA A 35 16.07 3.08 -10.64
N GLU A 36 15.47 2.02 -11.16
CA GLU A 36 15.10 1.93 -12.58
C GLU A 36 13.99 2.95 -12.92
N LEU A 37 12.97 3.10 -12.07
CA LEU A 37 11.94 4.13 -12.24
C LEU A 37 12.53 5.53 -12.22
N ALA A 38 13.40 5.84 -11.26
CA ALA A 38 14.08 7.14 -11.18
C ALA A 38 14.94 7.40 -12.41
N ALA A 39 15.63 6.39 -12.94
CA ALA A 39 16.43 6.50 -14.16
C ALA A 39 15.57 6.78 -15.41
N ARG A 40 14.33 6.34 -15.41
CA ARG A 40 13.33 6.62 -16.46
C ARG A 40 12.59 7.95 -16.27
N GLY A 41 12.93 8.72 -15.23
CA GLY A 41 12.33 10.01 -14.95
C GLY A 41 11.01 9.96 -14.16
N PHE A 42 10.64 8.80 -13.60
CA PHE A 42 9.48 8.73 -12.72
C PHE A 42 9.72 9.55 -11.44
N PRO A 43 8.73 10.33 -10.98
CA PRO A 43 8.88 11.20 -9.81
C PRO A 43 9.00 10.42 -8.50
N CYS A 44 10.21 10.01 -8.16
CA CYS A 44 10.56 9.36 -6.90
C CYS A 44 11.97 9.75 -6.46
N ALA A 45 12.32 9.50 -5.20
CA ALA A 45 13.68 9.65 -4.71
C ALA A 45 14.61 8.63 -5.39
N ARG A 46 15.72 9.07 -5.94
CA ARG A 46 16.69 8.16 -6.55
C ARG A 46 17.53 7.49 -5.46
N PRO A 47 17.64 6.14 -5.41
CA PRO A 47 18.62 5.46 -4.58
C PRO A 47 20.06 5.91 -4.93
N LEU A 48 20.84 6.19 -3.90
CA LEU A 48 22.22 6.66 -4.01
C LEU A 48 23.24 5.56 -3.74
N THR A 49 22.82 4.50 -3.04
CA THR A 49 23.63 3.33 -2.72
C THR A 49 22.87 2.05 -3.03
N PRO A 50 23.55 0.94 -3.29
CA PRO A 50 22.94 -0.37 -3.19
C PRO A 50 22.49 -0.64 -1.76
N VAL A 51 21.73 -1.71 -1.57
CA VAL A 51 21.41 -2.22 -0.24
C VAL A 51 22.67 -2.84 0.38
N VAL A 52 22.93 -2.50 1.64
CA VAL A 52 24.07 -3.03 2.43
C VAL A 52 23.51 -3.70 3.68
N PRO A 53 23.88 -4.96 3.97
CA PRO A 53 23.50 -5.60 5.22
C PRO A 53 24.29 -5.00 6.39
N VAL A 54 23.58 -4.64 7.46
CA VAL A 54 24.15 -4.16 8.73
C VAL A 54 23.52 -4.96 9.87
N GLY A 55 24.19 -6.00 10.33
CA GLY A 55 23.60 -6.96 11.25
C GLY A 55 22.40 -7.66 10.63
N SER A 56 21.22 -7.52 11.26
CA SER A 56 19.94 -8.04 10.75
C SER A 56 19.15 -7.03 9.90
N LEU A 57 19.78 -5.91 9.56
CA LEU A 57 19.13 -4.83 8.83
C LEU A 57 19.64 -4.75 7.39
N ALA A 58 18.73 -4.44 6.47
CA ALA A 58 19.02 -3.98 5.14
C ALA A 58 19.01 -2.45 5.12
N VAL A 59 20.11 -1.83 4.70
CA VAL A 59 20.31 -0.38 4.77
C VAL A 59 20.64 0.16 3.38
N HIS A 60 20.03 1.29 2.98
CA HIS A 60 20.42 2.03 1.78
C HIS A 60 20.22 3.54 1.99
N ALA A 61 20.83 4.33 1.10
CA ALA A 61 20.63 5.76 1.05
C ALA A 61 19.93 6.18 -0.25
N GLU A 62 19.07 7.19 -0.14
CA GLU A 62 18.36 7.78 -1.28
C GLU A 62 18.40 9.33 -1.23
N GLU A 63 18.02 9.96 -2.32
CA GLU A 63 17.93 11.43 -2.41
C GLU A 63 16.95 11.96 -1.38
N TYR A 64 17.31 13.08 -0.75
CA TYR A 64 16.39 13.83 0.11
C TYR A 64 15.46 14.67 -0.76
N ARG A 65 14.19 14.30 -0.81
CA ARG A 65 13.13 15.04 -1.52
C ARG A 65 12.06 15.52 -0.53
N PRO A 66 12.30 16.67 0.13
CA PRO A 66 11.37 17.18 1.16
C PRO A 66 10.20 17.98 0.58
N GLY A 67 10.21 18.25 -0.72
CA GLY A 67 9.25 19.13 -1.39
C GLY A 67 7.81 18.61 -1.34
N GLY A 68 6.89 19.57 -1.56
CA GLY A 68 5.48 19.26 -1.69
C GLY A 68 4.71 19.16 -0.36
N HIS A 69 3.41 18.98 -0.50
CA HIS A 69 2.45 18.82 0.61
C HIS A 69 1.57 17.59 0.38
N VAL A 70 0.95 17.10 1.43
CA VAL A 70 -0.08 16.06 1.34
C VAL A 70 -1.39 16.70 0.91
N ILE A 71 -2.06 16.18 -0.10
CA ILE A 71 -3.46 16.53 -0.36
C ILE A 71 -4.30 15.68 0.58
N SER A 72 -4.90 16.35 1.57
CA SER A 72 -5.77 15.72 2.54
C SER A 72 -7.21 15.73 2.06
N GLY A 73 -7.97 14.71 2.43
CA GLY A 73 -9.38 14.57 2.15
C GLY A 73 -9.70 13.27 1.44
N ASP A 74 -10.97 12.96 1.43
CA ASP A 74 -11.51 11.67 0.99
C ASP A 74 -12.67 11.82 -0.01
N SER A 75 -12.82 13.01 -0.64
CA SER A 75 -13.87 13.23 -1.62
C SER A 75 -13.61 12.51 -2.96
N PRO A 76 -14.66 12.26 -3.77
CA PRO A 76 -14.50 11.67 -5.10
C PRO A 76 -13.55 12.45 -6.02
N GLU A 77 -13.48 13.78 -5.92
CA GLU A 77 -12.57 14.60 -6.70
C GLU A 77 -11.11 14.37 -6.32
N ILE A 78 -10.84 14.22 -5.01
CA ILE A 78 -9.51 13.88 -4.51
C ILE A 78 -9.15 12.46 -4.91
N ALA A 79 -10.09 11.52 -4.80
CA ALA A 79 -9.93 10.14 -5.24
C ALA A 79 -9.49 10.04 -6.71
N THR A 80 -10.11 10.85 -7.59
CA THR A 80 -9.76 10.91 -9.02
C THR A 80 -8.31 11.34 -9.22
N ARG A 81 -7.81 12.33 -8.47
CA ARG A 81 -6.42 12.79 -8.56
C ARG A 81 -5.43 11.71 -8.13
N TYR A 82 -5.74 11.00 -7.04
CA TYR A 82 -4.91 9.88 -6.59
C TYR A 82 -4.92 8.72 -7.58
N ALA A 83 -6.09 8.43 -8.18
CA ALA A 83 -6.24 7.38 -9.19
C ALA A 83 -5.41 7.65 -10.45
N GLU A 84 -5.30 8.91 -10.89
CA GLU A 84 -4.43 9.33 -12.00
C GLU A 84 -2.97 8.98 -11.70
N VAL A 85 -2.45 9.40 -10.55
CA VAL A 85 -1.07 9.11 -10.15
C VAL A 85 -0.84 7.61 -10.01
N PHE A 86 -1.81 6.89 -9.43
CA PHE A 86 -1.70 5.44 -9.29
C PHE A 86 -1.68 4.73 -10.64
N ALA A 87 -2.47 5.18 -11.60
CA ALA A 87 -2.48 4.63 -12.96
C ALA A 87 -1.13 4.85 -13.68
N LEU A 88 -0.53 6.04 -13.54
CA LEU A 88 0.81 6.34 -14.06
C LEU A 88 1.89 5.49 -13.39
N LEU A 89 1.80 5.32 -12.08
CA LEU A 89 2.70 4.44 -11.31
C LEU A 89 2.61 3.00 -11.79
N MET A 90 1.40 2.44 -11.91
CA MET A 90 1.20 1.07 -12.37
C MET A 90 1.64 0.86 -13.81
N ALA A 91 1.48 1.87 -14.69
CA ALA A 91 2.01 1.83 -16.05
C ALA A 91 3.55 1.81 -16.05
N ALA A 92 4.19 2.64 -15.23
CA ALA A 92 5.64 2.68 -15.12
C ALA A 92 6.21 1.37 -14.53
N LEU A 93 5.56 0.80 -13.52
CA LEU A 93 5.96 -0.46 -12.91
C LEU A 93 5.80 -1.68 -13.85
N ALA A 94 4.86 -1.64 -14.79
CA ALA A 94 4.70 -2.68 -15.79
C ALA A 94 5.93 -2.84 -16.72
N GLU A 95 6.73 -1.78 -16.85
CA GLU A 95 7.95 -1.76 -17.65
C GLU A 95 9.22 -2.13 -16.84
N ILE A 96 9.08 -2.40 -15.54
CA ILE A 96 10.19 -2.71 -14.65
C ILE A 96 10.34 -4.24 -14.51
N SER A 97 11.57 -4.70 -14.67
CA SER A 97 11.91 -6.10 -14.46
C SER A 97 12.66 -6.25 -13.13
N VAL A 98 11.95 -6.62 -12.07
CA VAL A 98 12.57 -7.08 -10.84
C VAL A 98 12.63 -8.58 -10.80
N ARG A 99 13.59 -9.16 -10.07
CA ARG A 99 13.66 -10.61 -9.89
C ARG A 99 12.41 -11.08 -9.13
N PRO A 100 11.50 -11.79 -9.77
CA PRO A 100 10.32 -12.33 -9.12
C PRO A 100 10.59 -13.72 -8.55
N PRO A 101 9.67 -14.20 -7.69
CA PRO A 101 8.64 -13.38 -7.11
C PRO A 101 9.22 -12.50 -6.01
N LEU A 102 8.89 -11.21 -6.03
CA LEU A 102 9.15 -10.33 -4.89
C LEU A 102 8.25 -10.80 -3.74
N PRO A 103 8.78 -11.17 -2.56
CA PRO A 103 7.90 -11.53 -1.45
C PRO A 103 7.05 -10.31 -1.06
N ASN A 104 5.73 -10.49 -0.94
CA ASN A 104 4.85 -9.41 -0.54
C ASN A 104 5.11 -8.98 0.91
N PRO A 105 4.91 -7.69 1.26
CA PRO A 105 4.91 -7.25 2.64
C PRO A 105 3.91 -8.06 3.47
N ARG A 106 4.24 -8.42 4.72
CA ARG A 106 3.40 -9.30 5.54
C ARG A 106 1.95 -8.80 5.65
N TRP A 107 1.74 -7.50 5.89
CA TRP A 107 0.40 -6.93 6.04
C TRP A 107 -0.46 -6.96 4.77
N LEU A 108 0.15 -7.12 3.59
CA LEU A 108 -0.56 -7.26 2.31
C LEU A 108 -0.87 -8.72 1.95
N ARG A 109 -0.30 -9.69 2.66
CA ARG A 109 -0.39 -11.11 2.30
C ARG A 109 -1.70 -11.73 2.78
N TRP A 110 -2.79 -11.45 2.08
CA TRP A 110 -4.01 -12.24 2.23
C TRP A 110 -3.85 -13.69 1.74
N ASP A 111 -2.85 -13.96 0.91
CA ASP A 111 -2.46 -15.26 0.34
C ASP A 111 -1.44 -16.04 1.20
N HIS A 112 -1.18 -15.62 2.44
CA HIS A 112 -0.25 -16.29 3.32
C HIS A 112 -0.65 -17.73 3.64
N ALA A 113 0.34 -18.57 3.91
CA ALA A 113 0.16 -19.96 4.33
C ALA A 113 0.17 -20.13 5.86
N ASP A 114 0.32 -19.03 6.61
CA ASP A 114 0.32 -19.07 8.06
C ASP A 114 -1.03 -19.55 8.59
N PRO A 115 -1.07 -20.26 9.73
CA PRO A 115 -2.32 -20.71 10.32
C PRO A 115 -3.19 -19.53 10.75
N GLY A 116 -4.50 -19.62 10.48
CA GLY A 116 -5.46 -18.61 10.88
C GLY A 116 -5.77 -17.56 9.81
N LEU A 117 -6.44 -16.50 10.23
CA LEU A 117 -6.94 -15.45 9.35
C LEU A 117 -5.85 -14.47 8.93
N TRP A 118 -4.98 -14.12 9.85
CA TRP A 118 -3.99 -13.07 9.69
C TRP A 118 -2.60 -13.64 9.37
N PRO A 119 -1.78 -12.93 8.56
CA PRO A 119 -0.39 -13.30 8.39
C PRO A 119 0.36 -13.18 9.73
N ALA A 120 1.32 -14.06 9.97
CA ALA A 120 2.09 -14.06 11.20
C ALA A 120 2.91 -12.77 11.33
N ILE A 121 2.62 -12.00 12.38
CA ILE A 121 3.32 -10.77 12.77
C ILE A 121 3.52 -10.82 14.29
N ASP A 122 4.68 -11.27 14.75
CA ASP A 122 4.96 -11.61 16.13
C ASP A 122 4.48 -10.57 17.14
N PHE A 123 4.84 -9.30 16.97
CA PHE A 123 4.47 -8.22 17.90
C PHE A 123 2.95 -7.91 17.94
N LEU A 124 2.17 -8.37 16.96
CA LEU A 124 0.71 -8.33 16.99
C LEU A 124 0.13 -9.62 17.57
N ASP A 125 0.72 -10.76 17.22
CA ASP A 125 0.21 -12.08 17.59
C ASP A 125 0.42 -12.39 19.08
N GLU A 126 1.45 -11.77 19.71
CA GLU A 126 1.70 -11.83 21.15
C GLU A 126 0.67 -11.06 22.00
N ARG A 127 -0.18 -10.24 21.37
CA ARG A 127 -1.21 -9.45 22.08
C ARG A 127 -2.50 -10.25 22.27
N ASP A 128 -3.34 -9.79 23.19
CA ASP A 128 -4.65 -10.39 23.44
C ASP A 128 -5.58 -10.26 22.23
N GLN A 129 -5.67 -11.30 21.44
CA GLN A 129 -6.50 -11.35 20.23
C GLN A 129 -8.00 -11.23 20.51
N SER A 130 -8.45 -11.44 21.75
CA SER A 130 -9.85 -11.26 22.13
C SER A 130 -10.31 -9.80 22.10
N ALA A 131 -9.37 -8.85 22.07
CA ALA A 131 -9.65 -7.43 21.90
C ALA A 131 -10.12 -7.08 20.48
N VAL A 132 -9.86 -7.94 19.48
CA VAL A 132 -10.27 -7.69 18.09
C VAL A 132 -11.76 -7.93 17.94
N PRO A 133 -12.57 -6.93 17.52
CA PRO A 133 -14.00 -7.12 17.33
C PRO A 133 -14.31 -8.22 16.32
N GLU A 134 -15.30 -9.04 16.62
CA GLU A 134 -15.69 -10.19 15.78
C GLU A 134 -16.07 -9.77 14.36
N GLU A 135 -16.71 -8.62 14.19
CA GLU A 135 -17.09 -8.06 12.89
C GLU A 135 -15.88 -7.72 12.03
N VAL A 136 -14.76 -7.29 12.62
CA VAL A 136 -13.49 -7.03 11.91
C VAL A 136 -12.93 -8.35 11.37
N ALA A 137 -12.89 -9.37 12.20
CA ALA A 137 -12.42 -10.71 11.80
C ALA A 137 -13.31 -11.34 10.73
N LYS A 138 -14.64 -11.25 10.88
CA LYS A 138 -15.60 -11.75 9.87
C LYS A 138 -15.47 -11.02 8.53
N THR A 139 -15.27 -9.71 8.55
CA THR A 139 -15.07 -8.91 7.34
C THR A 139 -13.80 -9.33 6.62
N ALA A 140 -12.69 -9.42 7.35
CA ALA A 140 -11.41 -9.85 6.81
C ALA A 140 -11.47 -11.27 6.22
N ASP A 141 -12.13 -12.21 6.90
CA ASP A 141 -12.27 -13.59 6.45
C ASP A 141 -13.05 -13.68 5.13
N ARG A 142 -14.17 -12.97 5.01
CA ARG A 142 -14.96 -12.92 3.78
C ARG A 142 -14.17 -12.30 2.63
N ALA A 143 -13.53 -11.16 2.88
CA ALA A 143 -12.68 -10.49 1.89
C ALA A 143 -11.53 -11.42 1.44
N ARG A 144 -10.83 -12.06 2.38
CA ARG A 144 -9.74 -13.01 2.09
C ARG A 144 -10.20 -14.18 1.24
N ARG A 145 -11.34 -14.79 1.57
CA ARG A 145 -11.89 -15.91 0.78
C ARG A 145 -12.18 -15.49 -0.66
N ARG A 146 -12.74 -14.29 -0.86
CA ARG A 146 -12.98 -13.76 -2.22
C ARG A 146 -11.68 -13.53 -2.98
N LEU A 147 -10.66 -12.98 -2.33
CA LEU A 147 -9.34 -12.75 -2.93
C LEU A 147 -8.66 -14.07 -3.31
N LEU A 148 -8.69 -15.08 -2.44
CA LEU A 148 -8.11 -16.40 -2.70
C LEU A 148 -8.84 -17.18 -3.80
N ALA A 149 -10.12 -16.93 -4.00
CA ALA A 149 -10.91 -17.58 -5.05
C ALA A 149 -10.67 -17.00 -6.44
N ALA A 150 -9.93 -15.89 -6.55
CA ALA A 150 -9.66 -15.24 -7.82
C ALA A 150 -8.42 -15.83 -8.49
N ASP A 151 -8.58 -16.26 -9.75
CA ASP A 151 -7.46 -16.67 -10.61
C ASP A 151 -7.12 -15.50 -11.55
N LEU A 152 -6.36 -14.54 -11.03
CA LEU A 152 -5.93 -13.34 -11.75
C LEU A 152 -4.39 -13.28 -11.78
N PRO A 153 -3.81 -12.80 -12.88
CA PRO A 153 -2.36 -12.67 -12.97
C PRO A 153 -1.84 -11.59 -12.01
N ASN A 154 -0.71 -11.90 -11.37
CA ASN A 154 0.01 -10.95 -10.54
C ASN A 154 0.84 -9.99 -11.40
N VAL A 155 0.91 -8.75 -10.95
CA VAL A 155 1.77 -7.69 -11.51
C VAL A 155 2.55 -7.01 -10.38
N LEU A 156 3.64 -6.35 -10.73
CA LEU A 156 4.35 -5.48 -9.79
C LEU A 156 3.54 -4.21 -9.56
N GLY A 157 3.33 -3.84 -8.30
CA GLY A 157 2.64 -2.63 -7.92
C GLY A 157 3.06 -2.11 -6.55
N HIS A 158 2.46 -1.00 -6.12
CA HIS A 158 2.69 -0.39 -4.82
C HIS A 158 1.52 -0.72 -3.89
N GLY A 159 1.80 -1.45 -2.82
CA GLY A 159 0.76 -1.98 -1.92
C GLY A 159 0.35 -1.05 -0.78
N ASP A 160 0.99 0.14 -0.67
CA ASP A 160 0.74 1.12 0.40
C ASP A 160 0.59 2.52 -0.19
N PHE A 161 -0.33 2.66 -1.16
CA PHE A 161 -0.56 3.91 -1.87
C PHE A 161 -1.51 4.81 -1.08
N GLU A 162 -0.94 5.58 -0.16
CA GLU A 162 -1.62 6.43 0.80
C GLU A 162 -1.21 7.89 0.67
N ALA A 163 -2.04 8.82 1.18
CA ALA A 163 -1.77 10.25 1.14
C ALA A 163 -0.41 10.61 1.77
N GLN A 164 -0.04 9.94 2.85
CA GLN A 164 1.25 10.17 3.52
C GLN A 164 2.46 9.83 2.62
N ASN A 165 2.29 8.93 1.65
CA ASN A 165 3.33 8.47 0.73
C ASN A 165 3.37 9.24 -0.59
N LEU A 166 2.51 10.27 -0.74
CA LEU A 166 2.45 11.12 -1.94
C LEU A 166 2.60 12.58 -1.58
N ARG A 167 3.57 13.26 -2.21
CA ARG A 167 3.79 14.69 -2.05
C ARG A 167 3.45 15.41 -3.34
N TRP A 168 2.71 16.51 -3.21
CA TRP A 168 2.27 17.34 -4.32
C TRP A 168 2.98 18.69 -4.27
N ASP A 169 3.58 19.05 -5.38
CA ASP A 169 4.27 20.33 -5.55
C ASP A 169 3.70 21.06 -6.75
N ALA A 170 3.50 22.38 -6.63
CA ALA A 170 2.91 23.18 -7.69
C ALA A 170 3.80 23.31 -8.93
N GLN A 171 5.11 23.11 -8.79
CA GLN A 171 6.10 23.26 -9.85
C GLN A 171 6.57 21.92 -10.40
N GLU A 172 6.76 20.91 -9.52
CA GLU A 172 7.29 19.60 -9.88
C GLU A 172 6.20 18.53 -10.07
N GLY A 173 4.94 18.87 -9.79
CA GLY A 173 3.82 17.91 -9.89
C GLY A 173 3.67 17.10 -8.62
N TRP A 174 4.12 15.84 -8.61
CA TRP A 174 4.00 14.94 -7.46
C TRP A 174 5.24 14.04 -7.34
N THR A 175 5.43 13.47 -6.15
CA THR A 175 6.49 12.50 -5.85
C THR A 175 5.95 11.36 -5.02
N VAL A 176 6.19 10.12 -5.43
CA VAL A 176 5.84 8.90 -4.69
C VAL A 176 7.00 8.50 -3.78
N HIS A 177 6.65 8.14 -2.55
CA HIS A 177 7.56 7.68 -1.51
C HIS A 177 7.22 6.25 -1.06
N ASP A 178 8.00 5.75 -0.12
CA ASP A 178 7.85 4.46 0.57
C ASP A 178 7.85 3.22 -0.33
N TRP A 179 8.91 3.10 -1.12
CA TRP A 179 9.13 2.01 -2.08
C TRP A 179 9.32 0.63 -1.42
N ASP A 180 9.35 0.56 -0.10
CA ASP A 180 9.39 -0.69 0.66
C ASP A 180 8.11 -1.50 0.51
N SER A 181 7.04 -0.86 0.06
CA SER A 181 5.70 -1.42 -0.08
C SER A 181 5.41 -1.97 -1.49
N LEU A 182 6.44 -2.18 -2.32
CA LEU A 182 6.24 -2.89 -3.59
C LEU A 182 5.71 -4.30 -3.34
N ALA A 183 4.75 -4.72 -4.16
CA ALA A 183 4.07 -5.99 -4.02
C ALA A 183 3.83 -6.64 -5.39
N TRP A 184 3.69 -7.96 -5.38
CA TRP A 184 3.36 -8.77 -6.54
C TRP A 184 1.97 -9.39 -6.33
N GLN A 185 0.95 -8.70 -6.82
CA GLN A 185 -0.46 -9.05 -6.63
C GLN A 185 -1.28 -8.76 -7.90
N PRO A 186 -2.53 -9.25 -8.03
CA PRO A 186 -3.39 -8.87 -9.13
C PRO A 186 -3.58 -7.34 -9.20
N GLU A 187 -3.56 -6.76 -10.41
CA GLU A 187 -3.74 -5.32 -10.63
C GLU A 187 -5.02 -4.79 -9.96
N ALA A 188 -6.10 -5.55 -10.07
CA ALA A 188 -7.37 -5.20 -9.43
C ALA A 188 -7.30 -5.19 -7.90
N ALA A 189 -6.52 -6.09 -7.29
CA ALA A 189 -6.31 -6.10 -5.84
C ALA A 189 -5.50 -4.89 -5.38
N LEU A 190 -4.44 -4.53 -6.12
CA LEU A 190 -3.63 -3.33 -5.85
C LEU A 190 -4.46 -2.05 -5.98
N ALA A 191 -5.24 -1.92 -7.05
CA ALA A 191 -6.13 -0.76 -7.26
C ALA A 191 -7.23 -0.70 -6.18
N GLY A 192 -7.77 -1.85 -5.80
CA GLY A 192 -8.76 -1.97 -4.74
C GLY A 192 -8.23 -1.53 -3.38
N ALA A 193 -7.05 -2.02 -2.98
CA ALA A 193 -6.39 -1.60 -1.76
C ALA A 193 -6.15 -0.08 -1.76
N ALA A 194 -5.55 0.46 -2.83
CA ALA A 194 -5.32 1.90 -3.00
C ALA A 194 -6.62 2.71 -2.91
N SER A 195 -7.72 2.24 -3.51
CA SER A 195 -9.02 2.93 -3.47
C SER A 195 -9.60 3.05 -2.05
N GLY A 196 -9.27 2.09 -1.18
CA GLY A 196 -9.69 2.10 0.22
C GLY A 196 -8.78 2.95 1.11
N THR A 197 -7.49 3.04 0.78
CA THR A 197 -6.49 3.64 1.67
C THR A 197 -5.93 4.97 1.19
N PHE A 198 -6.25 5.44 -0.03
CA PHE A 198 -5.65 6.66 -0.59
C PHE A 198 -5.72 7.89 0.33
N PRO A 199 -6.78 8.12 1.17
CA PRO A 199 -6.82 9.31 2.02
C PRO A 199 -6.01 9.15 3.31
N SER A 200 -5.48 7.96 3.58
CA SER A 200 -4.79 7.65 4.83
C SER A 200 -3.56 8.52 5.03
N THR A 201 -3.46 9.00 6.26
CA THR A 201 -2.28 9.65 6.81
C THR A 201 -1.92 8.94 8.11
N THR A 202 -1.34 9.60 9.07
CA THR A 202 -1.23 9.07 10.42
C THR A 202 -2.29 9.77 11.29
N PRO A 203 -3.37 9.11 11.70
CA PRO A 203 -3.69 7.66 11.60
C PRO A 203 -4.31 7.22 10.25
N PRO A 204 -4.26 5.91 9.93
CA PRO A 204 -4.90 5.37 8.74
C PRO A 204 -6.43 5.41 8.81
N THR A 205 -7.09 5.39 7.65
CA THR A 205 -8.55 5.38 7.53
C THR A 205 -9.01 4.56 6.32
N LEU A 206 -10.32 4.31 6.22
CA LEU A 206 -10.96 3.73 5.04
C LEU A 206 -11.74 4.84 4.30
N ALA A 207 -11.47 5.00 3.01
CA ALA A 207 -12.18 5.96 2.17
C ALA A 207 -13.69 5.69 2.15
N PRO A 208 -14.56 6.71 1.96
CA PRO A 208 -15.98 6.51 1.66
C PRO A 208 -16.19 5.64 0.42
N ILE A 209 -17.33 4.96 0.33
CA ILE A 209 -17.65 4.03 -0.77
C ILE A 209 -17.69 4.76 -2.12
N ASP A 210 -18.31 5.94 -2.17
CA ASP A 210 -18.40 6.76 -3.37
C ASP A 210 -17.03 7.23 -3.87
N SER A 211 -16.14 7.57 -2.95
CA SER A 211 -14.76 7.95 -3.26
C SER A 211 -13.92 6.76 -3.74
N SER A 212 -14.09 5.58 -3.12
CA SER A 212 -13.46 4.35 -3.64
C SER A 212 -13.99 3.99 -5.02
N ALA A 213 -15.29 4.16 -5.27
CA ALA A 213 -15.88 3.95 -6.59
C ALA A 213 -15.33 4.93 -7.63
N ALA A 214 -15.21 6.22 -7.28
CA ALA A 214 -14.61 7.24 -8.12
C ALA A 214 -13.13 6.94 -8.43
N PHE A 215 -12.36 6.51 -7.43
CA PHE A 215 -10.98 6.06 -7.62
C PHE A 215 -10.90 4.93 -8.64
N LEU A 216 -11.67 3.85 -8.44
CA LEU A 216 -11.65 2.68 -9.32
C LEU A 216 -12.11 2.99 -10.74
N ALA A 217 -13.13 3.85 -10.91
CA ALA A 217 -13.60 4.29 -12.22
C ALA A 217 -12.51 5.11 -12.94
N SER A 218 -11.95 6.13 -12.26
CA SER A 218 -10.91 7.00 -12.81
C SER A 218 -9.63 6.22 -13.12
N TYR A 219 -9.22 5.29 -12.24
CA TYR A 219 -8.08 4.40 -12.49
C TYR A 219 -8.22 3.65 -13.81
N GLN A 220 -9.37 3.03 -14.05
CA GLN A 220 -9.64 2.29 -15.29
C GLN A 220 -9.64 3.21 -16.51
N ASP A 221 -10.16 4.44 -16.38
CA ASP A 221 -10.14 5.42 -17.46
C ASP A 221 -8.70 5.84 -17.81
N PHE A 222 -7.86 6.17 -16.81
CA PHE A 222 -6.47 6.54 -17.02
C PHE A 222 -5.61 5.37 -17.53
N ARG A 223 -5.92 4.12 -17.12
CA ARG A 223 -5.28 2.91 -17.64
C ARG A 223 -5.74 2.53 -19.05
N GLY A 224 -6.82 3.13 -19.54
CA GLY A 224 -7.41 2.79 -20.84
C GLY A 224 -7.97 1.37 -20.90
N ARG A 225 -8.30 0.76 -19.75
CA ARG A 225 -8.88 -0.58 -19.70
C ARG A 225 -9.95 -0.70 -18.62
N ARG A 226 -10.97 -1.51 -18.92
CA ARG A 226 -12.04 -1.81 -17.95
C ARG A 226 -11.76 -3.12 -17.22
N PHE A 227 -12.06 -3.14 -15.94
CA PHE A 227 -12.04 -4.36 -15.16
C PHE A 227 -13.21 -5.27 -15.54
N SER A 228 -12.95 -6.55 -15.69
CA SER A 228 -13.99 -7.59 -15.74
C SER A 228 -14.79 -7.61 -14.43
N LEU A 229 -15.93 -8.31 -14.42
CA LEU A 229 -16.71 -8.47 -13.18
C LEU A 229 -15.87 -9.10 -12.06
N ALA A 230 -15.10 -10.13 -12.36
CA ALA A 230 -14.22 -10.78 -11.38
C ALA A 230 -13.16 -9.81 -10.82
N GLU A 231 -12.57 -8.96 -11.66
CA GLU A 231 -11.62 -7.94 -11.22
C GLU A 231 -12.29 -6.86 -10.37
N GLN A 232 -13.50 -6.43 -10.71
CA GLN A 232 -14.26 -5.48 -9.89
C GLN A 232 -14.55 -6.04 -8.49
N GLU A 233 -15.00 -7.28 -8.42
CA GLU A 233 -15.26 -7.98 -7.15
C GLU A 233 -13.97 -8.12 -6.32
N VAL A 234 -12.85 -8.44 -6.96
CA VAL A 234 -11.51 -8.50 -6.32
C VAL A 234 -11.08 -7.12 -5.80
N ALA A 235 -11.29 -6.06 -6.57
CA ALA A 235 -10.96 -4.71 -6.14
C ALA A 235 -11.75 -4.31 -4.88
N TRP A 236 -13.05 -4.58 -4.83
CA TRP A 236 -13.86 -4.31 -3.65
C TRP A 236 -13.46 -5.16 -2.44
N ALA A 237 -13.14 -6.43 -2.62
CA ALA A 237 -12.61 -7.28 -1.54
C ALA A 237 -11.26 -6.75 -1.02
N ALA A 238 -10.35 -6.37 -1.93
CA ALA A 238 -9.03 -5.86 -1.58
C ALA A 238 -9.09 -4.52 -0.84
N SER A 239 -10.10 -3.68 -1.09
CA SER A 239 -10.30 -2.44 -0.34
C SER A 239 -10.55 -2.64 1.16
N LEU A 240 -11.03 -3.83 1.54
CA LEU A 240 -11.32 -4.18 2.93
C LEU A 240 -10.12 -4.75 3.68
N TRP A 241 -9.16 -5.37 2.99
CA TRP A 241 -8.07 -6.08 3.65
C TRP A 241 -7.15 -5.17 4.47
N PRO A 242 -6.58 -4.07 3.92
CA PRO A 242 -5.76 -3.14 4.70
C PRO A 242 -6.53 -2.49 5.86
N ALA A 243 -7.79 -2.09 5.62
CA ALA A 243 -8.63 -1.49 6.65
C ALA A 243 -8.91 -2.45 7.81
N SER A 244 -9.16 -3.73 7.51
CA SER A 244 -9.34 -4.77 8.53
C SER A 244 -8.06 -5.01 9.32
N HIS A 245 -6.91 -4.98 8.67
CA HIS A 245 -5.62 -5.10 9.33
C HIS A 245 -5.33 -3.91 10.26
N HIS A 246 -5.66 -2.68 9.83
CA HIS A 246 -5.55 -1.48 10.64
C HIS A 246 -6.54 -1.51 11.82
N ALA A 247 -7.79 -1.93 11.62
CA ALA A 247 -8.75 -2.08 12.70
C ALA A 247 -8.31 -3.13 13.74
N ARG A 248 -7.69 -4.23 13.30
CA ARG A 248 -7.03 -5.19 14.19
C ARG A 248 -5.92 -4.52 15.00
N TRP A 249 -5.05 -3.75 14.32
CA TRP A 249 -3.96 -3.03 14.97
C TRP A 249 -4.47 -2.03 16.02
N GLU A 250 -5.49 -1.24 15.67
CA GLU A 250 -6.16 -0.27 16.59
C GLU A 250 -6.67 -0.98 17.85
N ALA A 251 -7.40 -2.08 17.68
CA ALA A 251 -7.95 -2.85 18.78
C ALA A 251 -6.86 -3.43 19.70
N LEU A 252 -5.82 -4.02 19.13
CA LEU A 252 -4.73 -4.62 19.89
C LEU A 252 -3.87 -3.60 20.64
N HIS A 253 -3.85 -2.34 20.22
CA HIS A 253 -3.08 -1.27 20.87
C HIS A 253 -3.95 -0.35 21.74
N GLY A 254 -5.26 -0.58 21.82
CA GLY A 254 -6.20 0.30 22.53
C GLY A 254 -6.27 1.70 21.91
N GLY A 255 -6.04 1.79 20.60
CA GLY A 255 -6.13 3.02 19.82
C GLY A 255 -7.56 3.46 19.54
N ARG A 256 -7.72 4.66 18.98
CA ARG A 256 -9.02 5.13 18.49
C ARG A 256 -9.44 4.26 17.29
N PRO A 257 -10.66 3.70 17.27
CA PRO A 257 -11.09 2.72 16.26
C PRO A 257 -11.54 3.39 14.94
N LEU A 258 -10.66 4.13 14.26
CA LEU A 258 -10.99 4.86 13.03
C LEU A 258 -11.33 3.89 11.89
N CYS A 259 -10.46 2.93 11.62
CA CYS A 259 -10.73 1.89 10.65
C CYS A 259 -11.83 0.93 11.14
N GLY A 260 -11.89 0.64 12.43
CA GLY A 260 -12.94 -0.17 13.04
C GLY A 260 -14.34 0.44 12.86
N ASP A 261 -14.49 1.73 13.09
CA ASP A 261 -15.75 2.46 12.89
C ASP A 261 -16.14 2.53 11.41
N ALA A 262 -15.19 2.87 10.52
CA ALA A 262 -15.43 2.90 9.09
C ALA A 262 -15.83 1.51 8.53
N LEU A 263 -15.22 0.43 9.01
CA LEU A 263 -15.61 -0.93 8.64
C LEU A 263 -17.02 -1.26 9.10
N ARG A 264 -17.39 -0.87 10.32
CA ARG A 264 -18.75 -1.11 10.85
C ARG A 264 -19.81 -0.47 9.96
N GLU A 265 -19.53 0.71 9.40
CA GLU A 265 -20.43 1.44 8.52
C GLU A 265 -20.46 0.89 7.10
N GLN A 266 -19.31 0.46 6.56
CA GLN A 266 -19.14 0.24 5.13
C GLN A 266 -19.00 -1.24 4.72
N ALA A 267 -18.63 -2.15 5.65
CA ALA A 267 -18.26 -3.51 5.30
C ALA A 267 -19.38 -4.28 4.57
N ALA A 268 -20.63 -4.12 5.00
CA ALA A 268 -21.76 -4.85 4.41
C ALA A 268 -21.89 -4.52 2.90
N GLU A 269 -21.82 -3.24 2.53
CA GLU A 269 -21.94 -2.82 1.15
C GLU A 269 -20.70 -3.20 0.33
N ARG A 270 -19.49 -3.01 0.87
CA ARG A 270 -18.26 -3.41 0.18
C ARG A 270 -18.20 -4.92 -0.07
N LEU A 271 -18.62 -5.74 0.90
CA LEU A 271 -18.71 -7.19 0.73
C LEU A 271 -19.78 -7.58 -0.32
N ARG A 272 -20.91 -6.86 -0.38
CA ARG A 272 -21.91 -7.04 -1.43
C ARG A 272 -21.33 -6.72 -2.82
N LEU A 273 -20.58 -5.63 -2.95
CA LEU A 273 -19.90 -5.25 -4.20
C LEU A 273 -18.78 -6.23 -4.57
N ALA A 274 -18.17 -6.85 -3.59
CA ALA A 274 -17.16 -7.90 -3.75
C ALA A 274 -17.74 -9.27 -4.06
N ASN A 275 -19.07 -9.45 -3.98
CA ASN A 275 -19.71 -10.77 -4.05
C ASN A 275 -19.08 -11.77 -3.06
N ALA A 276 -18.89 -11.32 -1.82
CA ALA A 276 -18.14 -12.04 -0.78
C ALA A 276 -18.98 -12.29 0.47
#